data_da1e281807b3f0cd109f257c8e33189c
#
_entry.id   da1e281807b3f0cd109f257c8e33189c
#
_cell.length_a   1.000
_cell.length_b   1.000
_cell.length_c   1.000
_cell.angle_alpha   90.00
_cell.angle_beta   90.00
_cell.angle_gamma   90.00
#
_symmetry.space_group_name_H-M   'P 1'
#
loop_
_entity.id
_entity.type
_entity.pdbx_description
1 polymer ?
#
loop_
_entity_poly.entity_id
_entity_poly.type
_entity_poly.pdbx_seq_one_letter_code
_entity_poly.pdbx_strand_id
1 'polypeptide(L)'
;MKEDPAAAPWPELADISISNHCTKGCNFCYRDSMPNNTFMSLKDYELILNELNHPKWGNVFQIALGGGEPFEHPHIKEIIDLTFKYNVIPNLTTNAIHLNTDIVRFLKGRIGAIAVSIDSFELYDFEKVRLLTSNAIKTNIHYILNKANIQEAIRILKGDYNHKISGINSIIFLTHKPSGRASSENNLIFDCHFQEFITLIDKKKTSIRIGFDACLVPVLLHLTNXXXXFIDSCECAFFSVYIDENLNVKPCSFASDDEYTFNLRDISFGIIWQEKYQEYRNGTINSCIRECSGKKHCRGECRYFDEINYCYSTHQVGALHV
;
A
#
# COMPACT_ATOMS: atom_id res chain seq x y z
N MET A 1 8.02 -30.01 11.88
CA MET A 1 7.54 -28.70 12.33
C MET A 1 7.64 -27.74 11.16
N LYS A 2 6.54 -27.31 10.63
CA LYS A 2 6.57 -26.26 9.62
C LYS A 2 6.78 -24.95 10.36
N GLU A 3 7.94 -24.41 10.25
CA GLU A 3 8.15 -23.05 10.68
C GLU A 3 7.30 -22.15 9.80
N ASP A 4 6.37 -21.48 10.39
CA ASP A 4 5.73 -20.36 9.77
C ASP A 4 6.86 -19.38 9.49
N PRO A 5 7.15 -19.02 8.23
CA PRO A 5 8.21 -18.08 7.98
C PRO A 5 7.82 -16.76 8.63
N ALA A 6 8.39 -16.50 9.80
CA ALA A 6 8.11 -15.27 10.54
C ALA A 6 8.43 -14.05 9.68
N ALA A 7 9.40 -14.20 8.78
CA ALA A 7 9.78 -13.15 7.83
C ALA A 7 10.54 -13.78 6.66
N ALA A 8 10.54 -13.10 5.52
CA ALA A 8 11.42 -13.47 4.41
C ALA A 8 12.87 -13.23 4.82
N PRO A 9 13.82 -14.05 4.39
CA PRO A 9 15.24 -13.81 4.68
C PRO A 9 15.74 -12.48 4.09
N TRP A 10 15.06 -11.98 3.05
CA TRP A 10 15.30 -10.69 2.42
C TRP A 10 13.95 -10.16 1.94
N PRO A 11 13.69 -8.85 1.91
CA PRO A 11 12.36 -8.38 1.53
C PRO A 11 12.00 -8.74 0.09
N GLU A 12 10.74 -9.04 -0.13
CA GLU A 12 10.21 -9.32 -1.46
C GLU A 12 9.80 -8.03 -2.17
N LEU A 13 9.44 -7.02 -1.40
CA LEU A 13 8.96 -5.72 -1.89
C LEU A 13 9.66 -4.59 -1.13
N ALA A 14 10.18 -3.62 -1.88
CA ALA A 14 10.54 -2.32 -1.30
C ALA A 14 9.58 -1.25 -1.83
N ASP A 15 8.89 -0.56 -0.92
CA ASP A 15 8.07 0.61 -1.24
C ASP A 15 8.97 1.84 -1.09
N ILE A 16 9.25 2.53 -2.20
CA ILE A 16 10.23 3.61 -2.21
C ILE A 16 9.53 4.94 -2.58
N SER A 17 9.62 5.89 -1.65
CA SER A 17 9.24 7.28 -1.92
C SER A 17 10.39 7.97 -2.65
N ILE A 18 10.23 8.20 -3.95
CA ILE A 18 11.27 8.87 -4.74
C ILE A 18 11.19 10.39 -4.63
N SER A 19 10.13 10.90 -4.00
CA SER A 19 10.00 12.35 -3.74
C SER A 19 8.92 12.61 -2.71
N ASN A 20 8.95 13.81 -2.12
CA ASN A 20 7.80 14.35 -1.39
C ASN A 20 7.17 15.54 -2.12
N HIS A 21 7.46 15.69 -3.43
CA HIS A 21 6.91 16.75 -4.28
C HIS A 21 5.60 16.26 -4.92
N CYS A 22 4.54 17.09 -4.86
CA CYS A 22 3.27 16.79 -5.52
C CYS A 22 2.44 18.06 -5.66
N THR A 23 1.94 18.34 -6.87
CA THR A 23 1.13 19.54 -7.15
C THR A 23 -0.37 19.31 -6.96
N LYS A 24 -0.84 18.07 -6.76
CA LYS A 24 -2.30 17.76 -6.64
C LYS A 24 -2.94 18.36 -5.39
N GLY A 25 -2.23 18.42 -4.25
CA GLY A 25 -2.72 19.06 -3.03
C GLY A 25 -3.89 18.37 -2.33
N CYS A 26 -3.92 17.04 -2.30
CA CYS A 26 -5.01 16.28 -1.66
C CYS A 26 -5.15 16.60 -0.17
N ASN A 27 -6.38 16.81 0.30
CA ASN A 27 -6.68 17.09 1.72
C ASN A 27 -6.39 15.89 2.64
N PHE A 28 -6.28 14.71 2.08
CA PHE A 28 -6.04 13.46 2.82
C PHE A 28 -4.65 12.88 2.55
N CYS A 29 -3.70 13.72 2.11
CA CYS A 29 -2.35 13.24 1.77
C CYS A 29 -1.60 12.84 3.03
N TYR A 30 -1.33 11.54 3.18
CA TYR A 30 -0.66 11.00 4.37
C TYR A 30 0.81 11.42 4.46
N ARG A 31 1.41 11.78 3.32
CA ARG A 31 2.81 12.23 3.23
C ARG A 31 2.97 13.73 3.44
N ASP A 32 1.85 14.47 3.45
CA ASP A 32 1.87 15.94 3.41
C ASP A 32 2.70 16.48 2.24
N SER A 33 2.61 15.80 1.09
CA SER A 33 3.37 16.19 -0.11
C SER A 33 2.90 17.53 -0.64
N MET A 34 3.85 18.39 -0.99
CA MET A 34 3.61 19.77 -1.42
C MET A 34 4.46 20.10 -2.64
N PRO A 35 4.04 21.10 -3.45
CA PRO A 35 4.95 21.66 -4.44
C PRO A 35 6.20 22.23 -3.73
N ASN A 36 7.34 22.11 -4.34
CA ASN A 36 8.64 22.57 -3.83
C ASN A 36 9.28 21.69 -2.75
N ASN A 37 8.69 20.53 -2.46
CA ASN A 37 9.35 19.53 -1.62
C ASN A 37 10.44 18.77 -2.43
N THR A 38 11.18 17.91 -1.75
CA THR A 38 12.40 17.30 -2.27
C THR A 38 12.17 16.15 -3.25
N PHE A 39 13.14 15.97 -4.13
CA PHE A 39 13.27 14.79 -5.01
C PHE A 39 14.49 13.99 -4.59
N MET A 40 14.40 12.67 -4.61
CA MET A 40 15.54 11.78 -4.42
C MET A 40 16.51 11.94 -5.60
N SER A 41 17.82 12.01 -5.34
CA SER A 41 18.78 12.04 -6.43
C SER A 41 18.93 10.64 -7.06
N LEU A 42 19.35 10.59 -8.34
CA LEU A 42 19.68 9.31 -8.98
C LEU A 42 20.76 8.55 -8.22
N LYS A 43 21.72 9.27 -7.65
CA LYS A 43 22.80 8.67 -6.86
C LYS A 43 22.26 7.99 -5.60
N ASP A 44 21.32 8.64 -4.91
CA ASP A 44 20.69 8.07 -3.72
C ASP A 44 19.80 6.88 -4.09
N TYR A 45 19.11 6.98 -5.22
CA TYR A 45 18.29 5.86 -5.71
C TYR A 45 19.18 4.65 -6.05
N GLU A 46 20.31 4.88 -6.72
CA GLU A 46 21.25 3.80 -7.02
C GLU A 46 21.87 3.20 -5.75
N LEU A 47 22.12 4.03 -4.72
CA LEU A 47 22.55 3.53 -3.42
C LEU A 47 21.51 2.55 -2.84
N ILE A 48 20.22 2.91 -2.89
CA ILE A 48 19.14 2.00 -2.43
C ILE A 48 19.20 0.68 -3.21
N LEU A 49 19.30 0.73 -4.54
CA LEU A 49 19.33 -0.49 -5.34
C LEU A 49 20.53 -1.40 -4.99
N ASN A 50 21.68 -0.78 -4.71
CA ASN A 50 22.87 -1.52 -4.28
C ASN A 50 22.67 -2.16 -2.91
N GLU A 51 22.08 -1.42 -1.97
CA GLU A 51 21.82 -1.90 -0.61
C GLU A 51 20.78 -3.02 -0.59
N LEU A 52 19.81 -2.99 -1.51
CA LEU A 52 18.77 -4.01 -1.63
C LEU A 52 19.26 -5.28 -2.36
N ASN A 53 20.48 -5.27 -2.92
CA ASN A 53 21.06 -6.41 -3.64
C ASN A 53 21.97 -7.21 -2.71
N HIS A 54 21.44 -8.26 -2.11
CA HIS A 54 22.18 -9.06 -1.13
C HIS A 54 22.98 -10.19 -1.81
N PRO A 55 24.25 -10.42 -1.43
CA PRO A 55 25.09 -11.45 -2.06
C PRO A 55 24.53 -12.87 -2.03
N LYS A 56 23.77 -13.19 -0.98
CA LYS A 56 23.21 -14.54 -0.78
C LYS A 56 21.78 -14.69 -1.32
N TRP A 57 20.93 -13.64 -1.13
CA TRP A 57 19.52 -13.74 -1.46
C TRP A 57 19.13 -12.97 -2.73
N GLY A 58 20.06 -12.22 -3.31
CA GLY A 58 19.81 -11.43 -4.52
C GLY A 58 19.05 -10.15 -4.23
N ASN A 59 18.40 -9.61 -5.25
CA ASN A 59 17.60 -8.38 -5.15
C ASN A 59 16.22 -8.65 -4.56
N VAL A 60 15.58 -7.58 -4.08
CA VAL A 60 14.13 -7.59 -3.86
C VAL A 60 13.44 -7.96 -5.19
N PHE A 61 12.30 -8.61 -5.11
CA PHE A 61 11.58 -9.05 -6.29
C PHE A 61 11.00 -7.85 -7.07
N GLN A 62 10.48 -6.87 -6.34
CA GLN A 62 9.82 -5.72 -6.96
C GLN A 62 9.97 -4.46 -6.09
N ILE A 63 9.86 -3.32 -6.74
CA ILE A 63 9.85 -2.01 -6.08
C ILE A 63 8.53 -1.31 -6.44
N ALA A 64 7.87 -0.75 -5.43
CA ALA A 64 6.73 0.14 -5.62
C ALA A 64 7.23 1.58 -5.51
N LEU A 65 7.23 2.30 -6.63
CA LEU A 65 7.66 3.70 -6.69
C LEU A 65 6.47 4.62 -6.38
N GLY A 66 6.64 5.42 -5.35
CA GLY A 66 5.59 6.33 -4.89
C GLY A 66 6.19 7.56 -4.21
N GLY A 67 5.49 8.02 -3.17
CA GLY A 67 5.87 9.21 -2.40
C GLY A 67 4.95 10.36 -2.71
N GLY A 68 5.45 11.44 -3.31
CA GLY A 68 4.64 12.50 -3.91
C GLY A 68 4.03 11.99 -5.22
N GLU A 69 4.18 12.74 -6.31
CA GLU A 69 3.74 12.26 -7.63
C GLU A 69 4.96 11.80 -8.43
N PRO A 70 5.10 10.49 -8.73
CA PRO A 70 6.28 10.01 -9.46
C PRO A 70 6.49 10.68 -10.83
N PHE A 71 5.40 11.01 -11.57
CA PHE A 71 5.55 11.63 -12.88
C PHE A 71 5.91 13.12 -12.83
N GLU A 72 6.02 13.69 -11.62
CA GLU A 72 6.61 15.01 -11.42
C GLU A 72 8.12 14.94 -11.12
N HIS A 73 8.64 13.74 -10.89
CA HIS A 73 10.07 13.56 -10.64
C HIS A 73 10.86 13.78 -11.95
N PRO A 74 11.86 14.68 -11.97
CA PRO A 74 12.57 15.02 -13.22
C PRO A 74 13.29 13.83 -13.85
N HIS A 75 13.65 12.82 -13.06
CA HIS A 75 14.39 11.66 -13.52
C HIS A 75 13.57 10.35 -13.44
N ILE A 76 12.23 10.43 -13.53
CA ILE A 76 11.39 9.21 -13.37
C ILE A 76 11.75 8.12 -14.39
N LYS A 77 12.08 8.52 -15.62
CA LYS A 77 12.42 7.54 -16.66
C LYS A 77 13.72 6.82 -16.34
N GLU A 78 14.73 7.57 -15.89
CA GLU A 78 16.03 7.03 -15.50
C GLU A 78 15.88 6.10 -14.28
N ILE A 79 15.02 6.45 -13.32
CA ILE A 79 14.73 5.63 -12.14
C ILE A 79 14.14 4.28 -12.58
N ILE A 80 13.15 4.31 -13.49
CA ILE A 80 12.51 3.08 -14.01
C ILE A 80 13.53 2.22 -14.75
N ASP A 81 14.32 2.82 -15.66
CA ASP A 81 15.33 2.09 -16.44
C ASP A 81 16.42 1.53 -15.52
N LEU A 82 16.81 2.27 -14.48
CA LEU A 82 17.79 1.82 -13.50
C LEU A 82 17.26 0.62 -12.69
N THR A 83 16.02 0.68 -12.22
CA THR A 83 15.36 -0.43 -11.52
C THR A 83 15.39 -1.68 -12.38
N PHE A 84 14.99 -1.55 -13.63
CA PHE A 84 14.94 -2.66 -14.59
C PHE A 84 16.36 -3.23 -14.82
N LYS A 85 17.38 -2.37 -14.91
CA LYS A 85 18.78 -2.77 -15.08
C LYS A 85 19.28 -3.64 -13.91
N TYR A 86 18.76 -3.41 -12.70
CA TYR A 86 19.06 -4.21 -11.52
C TYR A 86 18.24 -5.51 -11.45
N ASN A 87 17.47 -5.84 -12.48
CA ASN A 87 16.60 -7.03 -12.57
C ASN A 87 15.49 -7.00 -11.50
N VAL A 88 15.01 -5.83 -11.17
CA VAL A 88 13.91 -5.62 -10.22
C VAL A 88 12.70 -5.10 -11.01
N ILE A 89 11.50 -5.56 -10.67
CA ILE A 89 10.27 -5.13 -11.35
C ILE A 89 9.81 -3.79 -10.74
N PRO A 90 9.83 -2.68 -11.50
CA PRO A 90 9.25 -1.43 -11.00
C PRO A 90 7.72 -1.43 -11.14
N ASN A 91 7.03 -1.02 -10.10
CA ASN A 91 5.60 -0.70 -10.10
C ASN A 91 5.45 0.75 -9.68
N LEU A 92 4.34 1.40 -10.05
CA LEU A 92 4.14 2.82 -9.72
C LEU A 92 2.75 3.05 -9.14
N THR A 93 2.67 4.03 -8.23
CA THR A 93 1.40 4.61 -7.80
C THR A 93 1.37 6.07 -8.23
N THR A 94 0.31 6.52 -8.89
CA THR A 94 0.22 7.87 -9.47
C THR A 94 -1.20 8.43 -9.34
N ASN A 95 -1.29 9.76 -9.27
CA ASN A 95 -2.57 10.48 -9.41
C ASN A 95 -3.02 10.61 -10.89
N ALA A 96 -2.16 10.19 -11.82
CA ALA A 96 -2.38 10.15 -13.27
C ALA A 96 -2.53 11.53 -13.96
N ILE A 97 -2.38 12.65 -13.27
CA ILE A 97 -2.53 13.98 -13.86
C ILE A 97 -1.58 14.15 -15.05
N HIS A 98 -0.33 13.73 -14.88
CA HIS A 98 0.74 13.92 -15.87
C HIS A 98 0.82 12.81 -16.91
N LEU A 99 -0.04 11.76 -16.81
CA LEU A 99 -0.03 10.69 -17.81
C LEU A 99 -0.43 11.21 -19.19
N ASN A 100 0.36 10.84 -20.17
CA ASN A 100 0.11 11.15 -21.58
C ASN A 100 0.62 10.00 -22.46
N THR A 101 0.40 10.10 -23.75
CA THR A 101 0.75 9.03 -24.71
C THR A 101 2.25 8.70 -24.70
N ASP A 102 3.10 9.69 -24.54
CA ASP A 102 4.56 9.47 -24.57
C ASP A 102 5.04 8.74 -23.30
N ILE A 103 4.50 9.10 -22.15
CA ILE A 103 4.78 8.40 -20.89
C ILE A 103 4.28 6.95 -20.99
N VAL A 104 3.05 6.75 -21.47
CA VAL A 104 2.47 5.40 -21.60
C VAL A 104 3.30 4.54 -22.55
N ARG A 105 3.74 5.12 -23.68
CA ARG A 105 4.62 4.43 -24.63
C ARG A 105 5.96 4.02 -23.97
N PHE A 106 6.53 4.90 -23.16
CA PHE A 106 7.77 4.61 -22.41
C PHE A 106 7.56 3.47 -21.41
N LEU A 107 6.45 3.49 -20.66
CA LEU A 107 6.18 2.51 -19.60
C LEU A 107 5.97 1.09 -20.13
N LYS A 108 5.51 0.96 -21.38
CA LYS A 108 5.17 -0.34 -21.97
C LYS A 108 6.36 -1.29 -21.96
N GLY A 109 6.23 -2.42 -21.27
CA GLY A 109 7.28 -3.44 -21.15
C GLY A 109 8.37 -3.11 -20.12
N ARG A 110 8.25 -1.95 -19.44
CA ARG A 110 9.24 -1.53 -18.43
C ARG A 110 8.71 -1.61 -17.00
N ILE A 111 7.41 -1.76 -16.82
CA ILE A 111 6.82 -1.81 -15.47
C ILE A 111 5.98 -3.08 -15.31
N GLY A 112 5.86 -3.55 -14.06
CA GLY A 112 4.98 -4.66 -13.72
C GLY A 112 3.52 -4.24 -13.69
N ALA A 113 3.23 -3.15 -13.00
CA ALA A 113 1.87 -2.62 -12.88
C ALA A 113 1.91 -1.14 -12.52
N ILE A 114 0.80 -0.46 -12.77
CA ILE A 114 0.58 0.91 -12.30
C ILE A 114 -0.72 0.95 -11.50
N ALA A 115 -0.70 1.65 -10.37
CA ALA A 115 -1.89 1.92 -9.57
C ALA A 115 -2.27 3.39 -9.74
N VAL A 116 -3.52 3.64 -10.13
CA VAL A 116 -4.06 5.00 -10.24
C VAL A 116 -4.87 5.30 -8.99
N SER A 117 -4.48 6.37 -8.28
CA SER A 117 -5.18 6.83 -7.08
C SER A 117 -6.43 7.62 -7.45
N ILE A 118 -7.59 7.09 -7.13
CA ILE A 118 -8.90 7.67 -7.46
C ILE A 118 -9.61 8.03 -6.14
N ASP A 119 -10.05 9.28 -6.04
CA ASP A 119 -10.71 9.80 -4.83
C ASP A 119 -12.23 9.55 -4.86
N SER A 120 -12.83 9.53 -6.06
CA SER A 120 -14.26 9.26 -6.27
C SER A 120 -14.48 8.66 -7.66
N PHE A 121 -15.15 7.54 -7.72
CA PHE A 121 -15.58 6.91 -8.99
C PHE A 121 -16.63 7.73 -9.71
N GLU A 122 -17.45 8.43 -8.96
CA GLU A 122 -18.50 9.31 -9.52
C GLU A 122 -17.87 10.42 -10.35
N LEU A 123 -16.87 11.11 -9.76
CA LEU A 123 -16.30 12.34 -10.32
C LEU A 123 -15.08 12.10 -11.23
N TYR A 124 -14.43 10.95 -11.12
CA TYR A 124 -13.17 10.70 -11.84
C TYR A 124 -13.40 10.48 -13.32
N ASP A 125 -12.62 11.16 -14.15
CA ASP A 125 -12.57 10.91 -15.60
C ASP A 125 -11.61 9.74 -15.87
N PHE A 126 -12.14 8.63 -16.31
CA PHE A 126 -11.38 7.39 -16.55
C PHE A 126 -10.56 7.42 -17.84
N GLU A 127 -10.45 8.55 -18.55
CA GLU A 127 -9.68 8.65 -19.79
C GLU A 127 -8.23 8.18 -19.61
N LYS A 128 -7.58 8.63 -18.53
CA LYS A 128 -6.18 8.24 -18.23
C LYS A 128 -6.04 6.75 -17.93
N VAL A 129 -7.03 6.18 -17.25
CA VAL A 129 -7.07 4.73 -16.97
C VAL A 129 -7.26 3.97 -18.29
N ARG A 130 -8.18 4.43 -19.15
CA ARG A 130 -8.38 3.82 -20.47
C ARG A 130 -7.12 3.90 -21.33
N LEU A 131 -6.38 5.00 -21.25
CA LEU A 131 -5.11 5.13 -21.97
C LEU A 131 -4.10 4.04 -21.55
N LEU A 132 -4.00 3.74 -20.26
CA LEU A 132 -3.13 2.67 -19.74
C LEU A 132 -3.62 1.29 -20.21
N THR A 133 -4.89 0.98 -19.97
CA THR A 133 -5.43 -0.36 -20.23
C THR A 133 -5.45 -0.68 -21.73
N SER A 134 -5.74 0.29 -22.60
CA SER A 134 -5.72 0.10 -24.06
C SER A 134 -4.29 -0.13 -24.60
N ASN A 135 -3.26 0.23 -23.81
CA ASN A 135 -1.87 -0.05 -24.16
C ASN A 135 -1.33 -1.31 -23.45
N ALA A 136 -2.23 -2.14 -22.90
CA ALA A 136 -1.92 -3.39 -22.22
C ALA A 136 -1.01 -3.21 -20.98
N ILE A 137 -1.08 -2.05 -20.34
CA ILE A 137 -0.38 -1.83 -19.06
C ILE A 137 -1.31 -2.34 -17.96
N LYS A 138 -0.81 -3.25 -17.13
CA LYS A 138 -1.53 -3.80 -15.98
C LYS A 138 -1.85 -2.66 -15.02
N THR A 139 -3.14 -2.33 -14.90
CA THR A 139 -3.60 -1.14 -14.18
C THR A 139 -4.49 -1.53 -13.01
N ASN A 140 -4.13 -1.08 -11.83
CA ASN A 140 -4.95 -1.19 -10.62
C ASN A 140 -5.51 0.18 -10.26
N ILE A 141 -6.59 0.20 -9.51
CA ILE A 141 -7.11 1.42 -8.87
C ILE A 141 -6.78 1.32 -7.38
N HIS A 142 -6.20 2.36 -6.83
CA HIS A 142 -6.11 2.57 -5.39
C HIS A 142 -7.22 3.51 -4.97
N TYR A 143 -8.10 3.01 -4.12
CA TYR A 143 -9.27 3.76 -3.62
C TYR A 143 -9.18 3.85 -2.10
N ILE A 144 -8.98 5.06 -1.59
CA ILE A 144 -8.87 5.27 -0.14
C ILE A 144 -10.26 5.17 0.46
N LEU A 145 -10.46 4.19 1.31
CA LEU A 145 -11.73 3.90 1.96
C LEU A 145 -11.82 4.67 3.28
N ASN A 146 -12.85 5.49 3.42
CA ASN A 146 -13.04 6.33 4.59
C ASN A 146 -14.54 6.51 4.87
N LYS A 147 -14.87 7.19 5.99
CA LYS A 147 -16.23 7.44 6.43
C LYS A 147 -17.06 8.18 5.37
N ALA A 148 -16.46 9.13 4.65
CA ALA A 148 -17.20 9.97 3.70
C ALA A 148 -17.55 9.22 2.41
N ASN A 149 -16.74 8.21 2.01
CA ASN A 149 -16.94 7.54 0.73
C ASN A 149 -17.34 6.06 0.82
N ILE A 150 -17.64 5.56 2.01
CA ILE A 150 -18.03 4.15 2.21
C ILE A 150 -19.25 3.77 1.35
N GLN A 151 -20.20 4.67 1.16
CA GLN A 151 -21.38 4.41 0.34
C GLN A 151 -21.01 4.26 -1.14
N GLU A 152 -20.04 5.04 -1.63
CA GLU A 152 -19.54 4.86 -3.00
C GLU A 152 -18.82 3.51 -3.12
N ALA A 153 -18.04 3.11 -2.11
CA ALA A 153 -17.38 1.79 -2.08
C ALA A 153 -18.41 0.65 -2.15
N ILE A 154 -19.53 0.78 -1.43
CA ILE A 154 -20.65 -0.17 -1.50
C ILE A 154 -21.19 -0.26 -2.94
N ARG A 155 -21.38 0.88 -3.61
CA ARG A 155 -21.85 0.92 -5.00
C ARG A 155 -20.85 0.26 -5.95
N ILE A 156 -19.54 0.42 -5.69
CA ILE A 156 -18.49 -0.30 -6.45
C ILE A 156 -18.69 -1.81 -6.33
N LEU A 157 -18.88 -2.32 -5.10
CA LEU A 157 -19.09 -3.76 -4.88
C LEU A 157 -20.40 -4.24 -5.50
N LYS A 158 -21.43 -3.42 -5.53
CA LYS A 158 -22.73 -3.73 -6.18
C LYS A 158 -22.63 -3.74 -7.71
N GLY A 159 -21.54 -3.20 -8.27
CA GLY A 159 -21.29 -3.23 -9.69
C GLY A 159 -21.81 -2.02 -10.47
N ASP A 160 -22.22 -0.96 -9.77
CA ASP A 160 -22.80 0.25 -10.40
C ASP A 160 -21.81 0.92 -11.37
N TYR A 161 -20.50 0.74 -11.12
CA TYR A 161 -19.44 1.35 -11.92
C TYR A 161 -18.78 0.37 -12.89
N ASN A 162 -19.38 -0.83 -13.13
CA ASN A 162 -18.78 -1.82 -14.02
C ASN A 162 -18.49 -1.26 -15.42
N HIS A 163 -19.32 -0.32 -15.89
CA HIS A 163 -19.14 0.33 -17.19
C HIS A 163 -17.90 1.24 -17.26
N LYS A 164 -17.38 1.71 -16.11
CA LYS A 164 -16.20 2.57 -16.04
C LYS A 164 -14.88 1.80 -15.93
N ILE A 165 -14.91 0.53 -15.49
CA ILE A 165 -13.74 -0.22 -15.03
C ILE A 165 -13.27 -1.32 -15.98
N SER A 166 -13.74 -1.30 -17.22
CA SER A 166 -13.33 -2.28 -18.24
C SER A 166 -11.82 -2.24 -18.45
N GLY A 167 -11.18 -3.41 -18.47
CA GLY A 167 -9.73 -3.55 -18.68
C GLY A 167 -8.86 -3.31 -17.45
N ILE A 168 -9.44 -2.86 -16.35
CA ILE A 168 -8.71 -2.69 -15.08
C ILE A 168 -8.42 -4.06 -14.48
N ASN A 169 -7.22 -4.25 -13.91
CA ASN A 169 -6.81 -5.52 -13.30
C ASN A 169 -7.49 -5.73 -11.94
N SER A 170 -7.50 -4.71 -11.07
CA SER A 170 -8.11 -4.80 -9.74
C SER A 170 -8.38 -3.42 -9.14
N ILE A 171 -9.27 -3.39 -8.16
CA ILE A 171 -9.47 -2.25 -7.26
C ILE A 171 -8.94 -2.65 -5.89
N ILE A 172 -8.04 -1.84 -5.33
CA ILE A 172 -7.46 -2.06 -4.01
C ILE A 172 -8.02 -0.99 -3.07
N PHE A 173 -8.78 -1.42 -2.08
CA PHE A 173 -9.30 -0.54 -1.04
C PHE A 173 -8.21 -0.33 0.00
N LEU A 174 -7.78 0.92 0.15
CA LEU A 174 -6.75 1.32 1.11
C LEU A 174 -7.43 2.02 2.29
N THR A 175 -7.18 1.56 3.48
CA THR A 175 -7.74 2.17 4.69
C THR A 175 -7.21 3.59 4.87
N HIS A 176 -8.11 4.56 5.08
CA HIS A 176 -7.73 5.92 5.47
C HIS A 176 -6.95 5.87 6.79
N LYS A 177 -5.88 6.64 6.87
CA LYS A 177 -5.04 6.75 8.06
C LYS A 177 -4.83 8.21 8.39
N PRO A 178 -5.00 8.62 9.65
CA PRO A 178 -4.88 10.03 10.05
C PRO A 178 -3.42 10.45 10.18
N SER A 179 -2.78 10.64 9.04
CA SER A 179 -1.37 11.03 8.95
C SER A 179 -1.21 12.15 7.92
N GLY A 180 -0.22 13.00 8.09
CA GLY A 180 0.00 14.16 7.22
C GLY A 180 -1.19 15.12 7.30
N ARG A 181 -1.83 15.40 6.15
CA ARG A 181 -3.02 16.25 6.10
C ARG A 181 -4.33 15.49 6.38
N ALA A 182 -4.26 14.17 6.50
CA ALA A 182 -5.46 13.36 6.69
C ALA A 182 -5.98 13.48 8.14
N SER A 183 -7.27 13.80 8.30
CA SER A 183 -7.92 13.97 9.60
C SER A 183 -8.52 12.66 10.11
N SER A 184 -8.40 12.41 11.42
CA SER A 184 -9.07 11.28 12.08
C SER A 184 -10.59 11.33 11.99
N GLU A 185 -11.18 12.49 11.73
CA GLU A 185 -12.62 12.62 11.52
C GLU A 185 -13.13 11.78 10.34
N ASN A 186 -12.23 11.46 9.41
CA ASN A 186 -12.55 10.67 8.22
C ASN A 186 -12.28 9.18 8.40
N ASN A 187 -11.82 8.75 9.58
CA ASN A 187 -11.59 7.33 9.81
C ASN A 187 -12.88 6.53 9.61
N LEU A 188 -12.74 5.31 9.11
CA LEU A 188 -13.88 4.39 9.08
C LEU A 188 -14.41 4.17 10.48
N ILE A 189 -15.72 4.12 10.61
CA ILE A 189 -16.38 3.78 11.87
C ILE A 189 -17.13 2.45 11.70
N PHE A 190 -17.26 1.72 12.78
CA PHE A 190 -17.91 0.41 12.78
C PHE A 190 -19.44 0.61 12.85
N ASP A 191 -20.03 1.06 11.73
CA ASP A 191 -21.46 1.35 11.63
C ASP A 191 -22.14 0.41 10.62
N CYS A 192 -23.41 0.63 10.36
CA CYS A 192 -24.20 -0.20 9.44
C CYS A 192 -23.65 -0.16 8.00
N HIS A 193 -23.07 0.94 7.56
CA HIS A 193 -22.47 1.04 6.22
C HIS A 193 -21.21 0.20 6.11
N PHE A 194 -20.35 0.26 7.14
CA PHE A 194 -19.13 -0.57 7.15
C PHE A 194 -19.49 -2.05 7.18
N GLN A 195 -20.51 -2.43 7.97
CA GLN A 195 -21.01 -3.81 8.00
C GLN A 195 -21.56 -4.24 6.64
N GLU A 196 -22.34 -3.38 6.00
CA GLU A 196 -22.83 -3.65 4.64
C GLU A 196 -21.67 -3.86 3.68
N PHE A 197 -20.66 -2.98 3.72
CA PHE A 197 -19.47 -3.08 2.88
C PHE A 197 -18.78 -4.44 3.07
N ILE A 198 -18.50 -4.83 4.32
CA ILE A 198 -17.83 -6.10 4.63
C ILE A 198 -18.67 -7.29 4.15
N THR A 199 -19.98 -7.25 4.39
CA THR A 199 -20.89 -8.34 3.96
C THR A 199 -20.91 -8.49 2.44
N LEU A 200 -20.78 -7.38 1.71
CA LEU A 200 -20.79 -7.39 0.24
C LEU A 200 -19.49 -7.92 -0.36
N ILE A 201 -18.40 -8.00 0.39
CA ILE A 201 -17.12 -8.49 -0.15
C ILE A 201 -17.30 -9.92 -0.72
N ASP A 202 -17.99 -10.79 0.03
CA ASP A 202 -18.25 -12.15 -0.41
C ASP A 202 -19.33 -12.24 -1.50
N LYS A 203 -20.18 -11.23 -1.61
CA LYS A 203 -21.36 -11.20 -2.49
C LYS A 203 -21.21 -10.19 -3.63
N LYS A 204 -20.00 -9.72 -3.87
CA LYS A 204 -19.77 -8.63 -4.85
C LYS A 204 -20.32 -8.97 -6.22
N LYS A 205 -20.92 -7.98 -6.86
CA LYS A 205 -21.44 -8.08 -8.24
C LYS A 205 -20.48 -7.40 -9.24
N THR A 206 -19.47 -6.73 -8.75
CA THR A 206 -18.44 -6.18 -9.64
C THR A 206 -17.69 -7.32 -10.33
N SER A 207 -17.42 -7.16 -11.60
CA SER A 207 -16.69 -8.12 -12.43
C SER A 207 -15.18 -8.08 -12.17
N ILE A 208 -14.71 -7.04 -11.45
CA ILE A 208 -13.29 -6.79 -11.22
C ILE A 208 -12.79 -7.52 -9.96
N ARG A 209 -11.52 -7.84 -9.92
CA ARG A 209 -10.86 -8.31 -8.71
C ARG A 209 -10.79 -7.18 -7.69
N ILE A 210 -11.01 -7.50 -6.43
CA ILE A 210 -10.86 -6.55 -5.33
C ILE A 210 -9.75 -7.01 -4.39
N GLY A 211 -9.06 -6.06 -3.78
CA GLY A 211 -8.05 -6.30 -2.76
C GLY A 211 -8.17 -5.26 -1.66
N PHE A 212 -7.45 -5.49 -0.59
CA PHE A 212 -7.48 -4.62 0.60
C PHE A 212 -6.06 -4.46 1.11
N ASP A 213 -5.78 -3.32 1.75
CA ASP A 213 -4.53 -3.21 2.49
C ASP A 213 -4.61 -4.04 3.78
N ALA A 214 -3.45 -4.35 4.34
CA ALA A 214 -3.34 -5.22 5.50
C ALA A 214 -4.03 -4.66 6.75
N CYS A 215 -4.34 -3.38 6.78
CA CYS A 215 -5.01 -2.76 7.95
C CYS A 215 -6.46 -3.24 8.11
N LEU A 216 -7.10 -3.76 7.04
CA LEU A 216 -8.43 -4.36 7.14
C LEU A 216 -8.40 -5.85 7.45
N VAL A 217 -7.25 -6.50 7.44
CA VAL A 217 -7.14 -7.94 7.72
C VAL A 217 -7.82 -8.35 9.04
N PRO A 218 -7.63 -7.61 10.15
CA PRO A 218 -8.25 -8.03 11.40
C PRO A 218 -9.79 -8.18 11.34
N VAL A 219 -10.47 -7.28 10.61
CA VAL A 219 -11.94 -7.41 10.48
C VAL A 219 -12.31 -8.44 9.41
N LEU A 220 -11.56 -8.52 8.32
CA LEU A 220 -11.87 -9.46 7.23
C LEU A 220 -11.81 -10.92 7.71
N LEU A 221 -10.89 -11.24 8.62
CA LEU A 221 -10.76 -12.60 9.15
C LEU A 221 -11.98 -13.06 9.96
N HIS A 222 -12.71 -12.13 10.53
CA HIS A 222 -13.84 -12.46 11.40
C HIS A 222 -15.21 -12.32 10.73
N LEU A 223 -15.30 -11.47 9.71
CA LEU A 223 -16.60 -11.09 9.15
C LEU A 223 -16.85 -11.58 7.72
N THR A 224 -15.84 -12.14 7.05
CA THR A 224 -16.00 -12.66 5.69
C THR A 224 -15.73 -14.15 5.62
N ASN A 225 -16.26 -14.82 4.62
CA ASN A 225 -15.98 -16.24 4.32
C ASN A 225 -14.78 -16.35 3.37
N UNK A 226 -14.23 -15.30 3.10
CA UNK A 226 -13.18 -15.27 2.20
C UNK A 226 -12.18 -16.30 2.55
N UNK A 227 -11.94 -16.91 1.81
CA UNK A 227 -11.01 -17.89 2.07
C UNK A 227 -9.81 -17.27 2.67
N UNK A 228 -9.60 -17.51 3.54
CA UNK A 228 -8.46 -17.18 4.23
C UNK A 228 -7.20 -17.37 3.47
N UNK A 229 -7.38 -17.92 2.63
CA UNK A 229 -6.31 -18.15 1.81
C UNK A 229 -5.82 -16.98 1.05
N PHE A 230 -6.56 -16.16 0.91
CA PHE A 230 -6.21 -14.95 0.17
C PHE A 230 -6.03 -13.75 1.11
N ILE A 231 -5.87 -13.95 2.35
CA ILE A 231 -5.67 -12.91 3.36
C ILE A 231 -4.28 -13.08 3.97
N ASP A 232 -3.42 -12.10 3.74
CA ASP A 232 -2.07 -12.07 4.30
C ASP A 232 -1.98 -10.98 5.36
N SER A 233 -1.34 -11.28 6.47
CA SER A 233 -1.11 -10.33 7.55
C SER A 233 -0.19 -9.19 7.09
N CYS A 234 -0.12 -8.15 7.89
CA CYS A 234 0.73 -7.00 7.62
C CYS A 234 2.17 -7.44 7.33
N GLU A 235 2.69 -7.01 6.18
CA GLU A 235 4.01 -7.43 5.67
C GLU A 235 5.16 -6.56 6.15
N CYS A 236 4.86 -5.48 6.85
CA CYS A 236 5.84 -4.45 7.25
C CYS A 236 6.97 -5.06 8.07
N ALA A 237 8.21 -4.95 7.57
CA ALA A 237 9.42 -5.54 8.13
C ALA A 237 9.44 -7.08 8.14
N PHE A 238 8.41 -7.76 7.62
CA PHE A 238 8.38 -9.23 7.47
C PHE A 238 8.66 -9.64 6.02
N PHE A 239 8.04 -9.00 5.06
CA PHE A 239 8.19 -9.27 3.63
C PHE A 239 8.37 -7.99 2.82
N SER A 240 8.06 -6.86 3.40
CA SER A 240 8.18 -5.56 2.74
C SER A 240 8.90 -4.54 3.64
N VAL A 241 9.42 -3.51 3.00
CA VAL A 241 10.13 -2.40 3.64
C VAL A 241 9.76 -1.10 2.95
N TYR A 242 9.80 0.00 3.68
CA TYR A 242 9.61 1.34 3.13
C TYR A 242 10.91 2.13 3.22
N ILE A 243 11.25 2.87 2.16
CA ILE A 243 12.42 3.76 2.14
C ILE A 243 11.97 5.12 1.61
N ASP A 244 12.24 6.18 2.38
CA ASP A 244 11.82 7.52 1.97
C ASP A 244 12.91 8.25 1.13
N GLU A 245 12.55 9.43 0.61
CA GLU A 245 13.41 10.24 -0.28
C GLU A 245 14.66 10.78 0.42
N ASN A 246 14.76 10.64 1.74
CA ASN A 246 15.91 11.02 2.54
C ASN A 246 16.75 9.80 2.97
N LEU A 247 16.46 8.61 2.39
CA LEU A 247 17.14 7.34 2.66
C LEU A 247 16.82 6.75 4.04
N ASN A 248 15.74 7.21 4.68
CA ASN A 248 15.28 6.58 5.92
C ASN A 248 14.52 5.29 5.61
N VAL A 249 14.98 4.20 6.18
CA VAL A 249 14.38 2.87 6.08
C VAL A 249 13.42 2.71 7.26
N LYS A 250 12.18 2.36 6.98
CA LYS A 250 11.11 2.20 7.98
C LYS A 250 10.35 0.90 7.74
N PRO A 251 9.74 0.31 8.76
CA PRO A 251 8.89 -0.87 8.55
C PRO A 251 7.73 -0.61 7.59
N CYS A 252 7.17 0.60 7.61
CA CYS A 252 5.94 0.96 6.90
C CYS A 252 6.00 2.44 6.51
N SER A 253 5.34 2.82 5.41
CA SER A 253 5.24 4.22 4.97
C SER A 253 4.50 5.12 5.97
N PHE A 254 3.80 4.53 6.92
CA PHE A 254 3.07 5.24 7.98
C PHE A 254 3.81 5.20 9.33
N ALA A 255 4.97 4.55 9.39
CA ALA A 255 5.74 4.50 10.63
C ALA A 255 6.23 5.91 11.00
N SER A 256 6.04 6.26 12.25
CA SER A 256 6.65 7.48 12.84
C SER A 256 8.18 7.34 12.85
N ASP A 257 8.87 8.44 13.04
CA ASP A 257 10.33 8.43 13.19
C ASP A 257 10.65 7.96 14.61
N ASP A 258 10.74 6.66 14.76
CA ASP A 258 10.90 5.97 16.03
C ASP A 258 12.17 5.11 16.05
N GLU A 259 12.26 4.22 17.03
CA GLU A 259 13.42 3.32 17.23
C GLU A 259 13.68 2.37 16.04
N TYR A 260 12.73 2.25 15.10
CA TYR A 260 12.86 1.37 13.92
C TYR A 260 13.08 2.15 12.63
N THR A 261 13.43 3.44 12.72
CA THR A 261 13.83 4.28 11.58
C THR A 261 15.34 4.37 11.51
N PHE A 262 15.94 4.00 10.40
CA PHE A 262 17.39 3.96 10.19
C PHE A 262 17.75 4.60 8.86
N ASN A 263 18.87 5.33 8.81
CA ASN A 263 19.30 5.98 7.55
C ASN A 263 20.37 5.15 6.85
N LEU A 264 20.25 4.96 5.55
CA LEU A 264 21.19 4.16 4.76
C LEU A 264 22.60 4.78 4.64
N ARG A 265 22.76 6.06 5.00
CA ARG A 265 24.09 6.66 5.07
C ARG A 265 24.86 6.24 6.33
N ASP A 266 24.14 5.79 7.35
CA ASP A 266 24.73 5.49 8.67
C ASP A 266 24.88 3.99 8.90
N ILE A 267 23.98 3.17 8.31
CA ILE A 267 23.94 1.74 8.58
C ILE A 267 23.44 1.00 7.33
N SER A 268 24.08 -0.10 6.96
CA SER A 268 23.70 -0.87 5.77
C SER A 268 22.35 -1.53 5.93
N PHE A 269 21.65 -1.69 4.82
CA PHE A 269 20.34 -2.32 4.80
C PHE A 269 20.39 -3.76 5.35
N GLY A 270 21.49 -4.47 5.10
CA GLY A 270 21.66 -5.82 5.63
C GLY A 270 21.55 -5.89 7.14
N ILE A 271 22.21 -4.97 7.84
CA ILE A 271 22.13 -4.88 9.31
C ILE A 271 20.71 -4.49 9.75
N ILE A 272 20.10 -3.52 9.07
CA ILE A 272 18.71 -3.11 9.38
C ILE A 272 17.78 -4.32 9.29
N TRP A 273 17.79 -5.02 8.16
CA TRP A 273 16.85 -6.12 7.92
C TRP A 273 17.10 -7.32 8.81
N GLN A 274 18.38 -7.73 8.98
CA GLN A 274 18.72 -8.98 9.67
C GLN A 274 18.76 -8.83 11.20
N GLU A 275 19.15 -7.65 11.69
CA GLU A 275 19.36 -7.45 13.13
C GLU A 275 18.32 -6.50 13.73
N LYS A 276 18.23 -5.26 13.22
CA LYS A 276 17.36 -4.25 13.84
C LYS A 276 15.88 -4.62 13.75
N TYR A 277 15.45 -5.10 12.56
CA TYR A 277 14.04 -5.48 12.38
C TYR A 277 13.70 -6.84 13.04
N GLN A 278 14.67 -7.58 13.55
CA GLN A 278 14.38 -8.76 14.36
C GLN A 278 13.64 -8.36 15.64
N GLU A 279 14.03 -7.27 16.26
CA GLU A 279 13.34 -6.75 17.45
C GLU A 279 11.90 -6.34 17.12
N TYR A 280 11.71 -5.64 16.01
CA TYR A 280 10.38 -5.27 15.51
C TYR A 280 9.50 -6.52 15.32
N ARG A 281 10.04 -7.56 14.67
CA ARG A 281 9.30 -8.81 14.39
C ARG A 281 8.94 -9.57 15.65
N ASN A 282 9.81 -9.55 16.65
CA ASN A 282 9.59 -10.26 17.92
C ASN A 282 8.68 -9.48 18.86
N GLY A 283 8.50 -8.20 18.62
CA GLY A 283 7.63 -7.35 19.44
C GLY A 283 6.16 -7.77 19.30
N THR A 284 5.46 -7.83 20.40
CA THR A 284 4.03 -8.13 20.42
C THR A 284 3.20 -6.85 20.51
N ILE A 285 2.08 -6.84 19.83
CA ILE A 285 1.09 -5.78 20.01
C ILE A 285 0.31 -6.10 21.29
N ASN A 286 0.43 -5.21 22.26
CA ASN A 286 -0.09 -5.45 23.62
C ASN A 286 -1.61 -5.66 23.69
N SER A 287 -2.34 -5.08 22.74
CA SER A 287 -3.81 -5.18 22.70
C SER A 287 -4.31 -6.54 22.16
N CYS A 288 -3.44 -7.31 21.51
CA CYS A 288 -3.86 -8.54 20.84
C CYS A 288 -4.11 -9.67 21.88
N ILE A 289 -5.27 -10.29 21.77
CA ILE A 289 -5.67 -11.41 22.64
C ILE A 289 -4.83 -12.65 22.32
N ARG A 290 -4.18 -13.22 23.33
CA ARG A 290 -3.26 -14.37 23.15
C ARG A 290 -3.91 -15.62 22.53
N GLU A 291 -5.21 -15.81 22.72
CA GLU A 291 -5.94 -17.01 22.27
C GLU A 291 -6.80 -16.75 21.02
N CYS A 292 -6.50 -15.70 20.26
CA CYS A 292 -7.27 -15.38 19.06
C CYS A 292 -7.12 -16.47 17.99
N SER A 293 -8.24 -16.95 17.46
CA SER A 293 -8.26 -17.94 16.37
C SER A 293 -7.66 -17.40 15.07
N GLY A 294 -7.61 -16.07 14.91
CA GLY A 294 -7.05 -15.41 13.73
C GLY A 294 -5.52 -15.31 13.71
N LYS A 295 -4.83 -15.69 14.78
CA LYS A 295 -3.38 -15.57 14.93
C LYS A 295 -2.54 -16.17 13.81
N LYS A 296 -3.06 -17.19 13.14
CA LYS A 296 -2.36 -17.83 12.02
C LYS A 296 -2.29 -16.92 10.78
N HIS A 297 -3.18 -15.93 10.70
CA HIS A 297 -3.34 -15.07 9.51
C HIS A 297 -3.30 -13.59 9.85
N CYS A 298 -2.99 -13.23 11.09
CA CYS A 298 -3.00 -11.85 11.54
C CYS A 298 -1.88 -11.65 12.57
N ARG A 299 -1.08 -10.60 12.36
CA ARG A 299 -0.02 -10.22 13.31
C ARG A 299 -0.50 -9.20 14.34
N GLY A 300 -1.82 -8.98 14.40
CA GLY A 300 -2.45 -8.00 15.29
C GLY A 300 -2.86 -6.74 14.56
N GLU A 301 -3.11 -5.71 15.32
CA GLU A 301 -3.56 -4.41 14.86
C GLU A 301 -2.41 -3.59 14.26
N CYS A 302 -2.72 -2.40 13.75
CA CYS A 302 -1.69 -1.46 13.32
C CYS A 302 -0.86 -1.01 14.53
N ARG A 303 0.46 -1.00 14.40
CA ARG A 303 1.36 -0.54 15.48
C ARG A 303 1.40 0.99 15.60
N TYR A 304 0.93 1.69 14.57
CA TYR A 304 1.12 3.14 14.44
C TYR A 304 -0.16 3.94 14.64
N PHE A 305 -1.31 3.29 14.57
CA PHE A 305 -2.62 3.98 14.64
C PHE A 305 -3.62 3.14 15.43
N ASP A 306 -3.80 3.46 16.68
CA ASP A 306 -4.82 2.81 17.52
C ASP A 306 -6.23 3.08 16.97
N GLU A 307 -6.42 4.24 16.34
CA GLU A 307 -7.73 4.69 15.82
C GLU A 307 -8.23 3.87 14.63
N ILE A 308 -7.35 3.11 13.96
CA ILE A 308 -7.76 2.25 12.84
C ILE A 308 -7.75 0.76 13.20
N ASN A 309 -7.94 0.48 14.47
CA ASN A 309 -8.08 -0.88 14.95
C ASN A 309 -9.48 -1.40 14.62
N TYR A 310 -9.58 -2.26 13.61
CA TYR A 310 -10.85 -2.86 13.18
C TYR A 310 -10.99 -4.31 13.63
N CYS A 311 -10.26 -4.72 14.66
CA CYS A 311 -10.34 -6.08 15.16
C CYS A 311 -11.67 -6.32 15.90
N TYR A 312 -12.44 -7.28 15.42
CA TYR A 312 -13.74 -7.64 15.99
C TYR A 312 -13.63 -8.06 17.47
N SER A 313 -12.54 -8.73 17.83
CA SER A 313 -12.38 -9.25 19.19
C SER A 313 -11.97 -8.19 20.22
N THR A 314 -11.39 -7.06 19.79
CA THR A 314 -10.98 -5.97 20.69
C THR A 314 -12.08 -4.92 20.83
N HIS A 315 -12.84 -4.68 19.77
CA HIS A 315 -14.07 -3.92 19.91
C HIS A 315 -15.12 -4.88 20.48
N GLN A 316 -15.51 -4.66 21.71
CA GLN A 316 -16.78 -5.17 22.17
C GLN A 316 -17.85 -4.46 21.33
N VAL A 317 -18.06 -4.94 20.13
CA VAL A 317 -19.24 -4.58 19.40
C VAL A 317 -20.35 -5.18 20.23
N GLY A 318 -20.92 -4.37 21.11
CA GLY A 318 -22.08 -4.77 21.89
C GLY A 318 -23.03 -5.42 20.93
N ALA A 319 -23.34 -6.65 21.22
CA ALA A 319 -24.16 -7.58 20.48
C ALA A 319 -24.85 -6.96 19.26
N LEU A 320 -24.15 -6.95 18.14
CA LEU A 320 -24.83 -6.77 16.87
C LEU A 320 -25.48 -8.11 16.57
N HIS A 321 -26.54 -8.36 17.32
CA HIS A 321 -27.43 -9.46 17.00
C HIS A 321 -28.12 -9.13 15.67
N VAL A 322 -27.90 -9.99 14.70
CA VAL A 322 -28.70 -10.05 13.48
C VAL A 322 -30.16 -10.19 13.83
#